data_36262f46ad0cc10d6866ec0da3c5408d
#
_entry.id   36262f46ad0cc10d6866ec0da3c5408d
#
_cell.length_a   1.000
_cell.length_b   1.000
_cell.length_c   1.000
_cell.angle_alpha   90.00
_cell.angle_beta   90.00
_cell.angle_gamma   90.00
#
_symmetry.space_group_name_H-M   'P 1'
#
loop_
_entity.id
_entity.type
_entity.pdbx_description
1 polymer ?
#
loop_
_entity_poly.entity_id
_entity_poly.type
_entity_poly.pdbx_seq_one_letter_code
_entity_poly.pdbx_strand_id
1 'polypeptide(L)'
;LENAIVVAGSGDKGRGAVADRVAYTWFNRIIALRFMDANGYTGIGVVSPQAGVKVGQPEILAEAKRANIDPEVVGEIVRDSVTGLLNGSHRSDDPQGESYALLLAEYCRHWNRAMPFMFERQGDFTELLMPANLLADDSVLNRAANVLTETVCQDVEVIGWLYQFYISERKDEVFSGFKKNLKAGAD
;
A
#
# COMPACT_ATOMS: atom_id res chain seq x y z
N LEU A 1 11.07 -13.74 -2.54
CA LEU A 1 11.70 -12.80 -1.60
C LEU A 1 13.20 -13.03 -1.51
N GLU A 2 13.69 -14.26 -1.25
CA GLU A 2 15.12 -14.58 -1.14
C GLU A 2 15.92 -14.18 -2.39
N ASN A 3 15.42 -14.50 -3.58
CA ASN A 3 16.04 -14.07 -4.85
C ASN A 3 16.12 -12.55 -4.97
N ALA A 4 15.11 -11.82 -4.53
CA ALA A 4 15.12 -10.35 -4.55
C ALA A 4 16.21 -9.79 -3.63
N ILE A 5 16.41 -10.37 -2.45
CA ILE A 5 17.47 -9.98 -1.50
C ILE A 5 18.87 -10.25 -2.10
N VAL A 6 19.07 -11.41 -2.72
CA VAL A 6 20.34 -11.76 -3.37
C VAL A 6 20.68 -10.79 -4.50
N VAL A 7 19.72 -10.49 -5.37
CA VAL A 7 19.88 -9.53 -6.48
C VAL A 7 20.17 -8.12 -5.98
N ALA A 8 19.56 -7.71 -4.86
CA ALA A 8 19.72 -6.37 -4.28
C ALA A 8 21.04 -6.18 -3.50
N GLY A 9 21.90 -7.21 -3.39
CA GLY A 9 23.24 -7.09 -2.80
C GLY A 9 23.56 -8.06 -1.68
N SER A 10 22.71 -9.05 -1.43
CA SER A 10 22.85 -10.09 -0.41
C SER A 10 22.95 -9.57 1.06
N GLY A 11 22.78 -10.45 2.03
CA GLY A 11 22.93 -10.12 3.45
C GLY A 11 22.07 -8.91 3.91
N ASP A 12 22.58 -8.14 4.85
CA ASP A 12 21.86 -6.99 5.43
C ASP A 12 21.65 -5.85 4.42
N LYS A 13 22.61 -5.64 3.52
CA LYS A 13 22.49 -4.65 2.45
C LYS A 13 21.36 -5.00 1.49
N GLY A 14 21.26 -6.26 1.07
CA GLY A 14 20.19 -6.73 0.22
C GLY A 14 18.82 -6.66 0.90
N ARG A 15 18.76 -7.01 2.19
CA ARG A 15 17.53 -6.88 3.00
C ARG A 15 17.07 -5.44 3.13
N GLY A 16 17.99 -4.51 3.43
CA GLY A 16 17.68 -3.08 3.49
C GLY A 16 17.14 -2.54 2.17
N ALA A 17 17.81 -2.84 1.06
CA ALA A 17 17.36 -2.38 -0.26
C ALA A 17 16.00 -2.95 -0.68
N VAL A 18 15.68 -4.20 -0.30
CA VAL A 18 14.35 -4.79 -0.54
C VAL A 18 13.31 -4.15 0.36
N ALA A 19 13.62 -3.91 1.64
CA ALA A 19 12.70 -3.24 2.57
C ALA A 19 12.34 -1.83 2.09
N ASP A 20 13.32 -1.04 1.67
CA ASP A 20 13.11 0.30 1.11
C ASP A 20 12.23 0.26 -0.15
N ARG A 21 12.51 -0.67 -1.06
CA ARG A 21 11.70 -0.85 -2.27
C ARG A 21 10.26 -1.22 -1.94
N VAL A 22 10.04 -2.12 -1.00
CA VAL A 22 8.70 -2.56 -0.59
C VAL A 22 7.95 -1.44 0.13
N ALA A 23 8.61 -0.75 1.07
CA ALA A 23 8.03 0.40 1.77
C ALA A 23 7.56 1.46 0.77
N TYR A 24 8.39 1.77 -0.22
CA TYR A 24 8.05 2.70 -1.28
C TYR A 24 6.87 2.23 -2.14
N THR A 25 6.84 0.94 -2.49
CA THR A 25 5.74 0.36 -3.27
C THR A 25 4.42 0.51 -2.52
N TRP A 26 4.38 0.16 -1.24
CA TRP A 26 3.18 0.31 -0.41
C TRP A 26 2.78 1.75 -0.17
N PHE A 27 3.75 2.64 0.04
CA PHE A 27 3.49 4.08 0.13
C PHE A 27 2.76 4.58 -1.12
N ASN A 28 3.28 4.29 -2.31
CA ASN A 28 2.65 4.70 -3.57
C ASN A 28 1.25 4.12 -3.74
N ARG A 29 1.03 2.84 -3.41
CA ARG A 29 -0.29 2.21 -3.48
C ARG A 29 -1.29 2.89 -2.55
N ILE A 30 -0.91 3.16 -1.31
CA ILE A 30 -1.76 3.84 -0.34
C ILE A 30 -2.12 5.25 -0.82
N ILE A 31 -1.14 6.00 -1.32
CA ILE A 31 -1.37 7.35 -1.87
C ILE A 31 -2.30 7.31 -3.09
N ALA A 32 -2.07 6.38 -4.02
CA ALA A 32 -2.92 6.22 -5.19
C ALA A 32 -4.36 5.84 -4.81
N LEU A 33 -4.52 4.85 -3.92
CA LEU A 33 -5.84 4.45 -3.43
C LEU A 33 -6.53 5.58 -2.68
N ARG A 34 -5.80 6.34 -1.85
CA ARG A 34 -6.38 7.50 -1.15
C ARG A 34 -6.88 8.58 -2.13
N PHE A 35 -6.09 8.87 -3.17
CA PHE A 35 -6.50 9.79 -4.21
C PHE A 35 -7.74 9.28 -4.96
N MET A 36 -7.77 7.99 -5.29
CA MET A 36 -8.90 7.36 -5.97
C MET A 36 -10.15 7.37 -5.10
N ASP A 37 -10.03 7.05 -3.81
CA ASP A 37 -11.13 7.12 -2.84
C ASP A 37 -11.71 8.54 -2.76
N ALA A 38 -10.85 9.55 -2.60
CA ALA A 38 -11.25 10.94 -2.48
C ALA A 38 -11.99 11.48 -3.72
N ASN A 39 -11.70 10.92 -4.91
CA ASN A 39 -12.35 11.25 -6.17
C ASN A 39 -13.49 10.30 -6.55
N GLY A 40 -13.82 9.34 -5.70
CA GLY A 40 -14.92 8.39 -5.92
C GLY A 40 -14.65 7.34 -7.00
N TYR A 41 -13.40 7.15 -7.42
CA TYR A 41 -13.04 6.19 -8.49
C TYR A 41 -13.09 4.74 -8.00
N THR A 42 -12.92 4.50 -6.72
CA THR A 42 -12.97 3.17 -6.10
C THR A 42 -14.38 2.69 -5.80
N GLY A 43 -15.36 3.62 -5.76
CA GLY A 43 -16.75 3.32 -5.40
C GLY A 43 -16.97 3.03 -3.91
N ILE A 44 -15.89 2.74 -3.17
CA ILE A 44 -15.87 2.47 -1.73
C ILE A 44 -14.52 2.92 -1.17
N GLY A 45 -14.45 3.35 0.10
CA GLY A 45 -13.20 3.74 0.74
C GLY A 45 -12.28 2.56 1.03
N VAL A 46 -11.29 2.33 0.15
CA VAL A 46 -10.32 1.23 0.29
C VAL A 46 -9.31 1.52 1.40
N VAL A 47 -8.80 2.74 1.45
CA VAL A 47 -7.87 3.24 2.49
C VAL A 47 -8.49 4.37 3.32
N SER A 48 -9.69 4.79 2.97
CA SER A 48 -10.41 5.91 3.56
C SER A 48 -11.60 5.40 4.37
N PRO A 49 -11.98 6.09 5.46
CA PRO A 49 -13.23 5.83 6.12
C PRO A 49 -14.42 6.21 5.21
N GLN A 50 -15.62 5.79 5.60
CA GLN A 50 -16.85 6.14 4.93
C GLN A 50 -16.96 7.67 4.72
N ALA A 51 -17.55 8.08 3.59
CA ALA A 51 -17.73 9.48 3.25
C ALA A 51 -18.39 10.27 4.41
N GLY A 52 -17.82 11.43 4.73
CA GLY A 52 -18.27 12.27 5.85
C GLY A 52 -17.70 11.88 7.23
N VAL A 53 -16.98 10.77 7.35
CA VAL A 53 -16.28 10.37 8.58
C VAL A 53 -14.82 10.80 8.48
N LYS A 54 -14.40 11.70 9.39
CA LYS A 54 -13.02 12.24 9.34
C LYS A 54 -11.95 11.27 9.88
N VAL A 55 -12.32 10.46 10.85
CA VAL A 55 -11.41 9.51 11.51
C VAL A 55 -12.16 8.19 11.70
N GLY A 56 -11.58 7.10 11.24
CA GLY A 56 -12.20 5.79 11.37
C GLY A 56 -11.45 4.72 10.57
N GLN A 57 -11.92 3.50 10.73
CA GLN A 57 -11.41 2.39 9.93
C GLN A 57 -11.78 2.55 8.45
N PRO A 58 -11.01 1.97 7.51
CA PRO A 58 -11.36 1.95 6.09
C PRO A 58 -12.75 1.38 5.85
N GLU A 59 -13.48 1.97 4.90
CA GLU A 59 -14.87 1.60 4.61
C GLU A 59 -15.00 0.13 4.21
N ILE A 60 -14.06 -0.40 3.40
CA ILE A 60 -14.07 -1.83 3.02
C ILE A 60 -14.07 -2.76 4.23
N LEU A 61 -13.38 -2.41 5.32
CA LEU A 61 -13.40 -3.21 6.55
C LEU A 61 -14.72 -3.00 7.31
N ALA A 62 -15.23 -1.78 7.35
CA ALA A 62 -16.52 -1.50 7.99
C ALA A 62 -17.67 -2.26 7.30
N GLU A 63 -17.67 -2.33 5.98
CA GLU A 63 -18.66 -3.08 5.21
C GLU A 63 -18.46 -4.60 5.34
N ALA A 64 -17.21 -5.09 5.36
CA ALA A 64 -16.93 -6.50 5.60
C ALA A 64 -17.48 -6.98 6.96
N LYS A 65 -17.41 -6.15 8.01
CA LYS A 65 -18.03 -6.44 9.33
C LYS A 65 -19.56 -6.56 9.27
N ARG A 66 -20.19 -5.99 8.24
CA ARG A 66 -21.63 -6.11 7.97
C ARG A 66 -21.94 -7.23 6.99
N ALA A 67 -20.96 -8.09 6.67
CA ALA A 67 -21.02 -9.13 5.65
C ALA A 67 -21.27 -8.58 4.22
N ASN A 68 -20.94 -7.32 3.97
CA ASN A 68 -21.04 -6.68 2.67
C ASN A 68 -19.65 -6.62 2.03
N ILE A 69 -19.27 -7.68 1.30
CA ILE A 69 -17.99 -7.79 0.59
C ILE A 69 -18.31 -7.98 -0.90
N ASP A 70 -17.78 -7.08 -1.74
CA ASP A 70 -18.02 -7.11 -3.19
C ASP A 70 -17.44 -8.39 -3.82
N PRO A 71 -18.28 -9.28 -4.39
CA PRO A 71 -17.84 -10.52 -5.00
C PRO A 71 -17.13 -10.33 -6.35
N GLU A 72 -17.25 -9.16 -6.99
CA GLU A 72 -16.55 -8.86 -8.25
C GLU A 72 -15.08 -8.47 -8.00
N VAL A 73 -14.79 -7.97 -6.81
CA VAL A 73 -13.44 -7.55 -6.38
C VAL A 73 -12.76 -8.63 -5.57
N VAL A 74 -13.46 -9.19 -4.58
CA VAL A 74 -12.91 -10.12 -3.60
C VAL A 74 -13.32 -11.55 -3.92
N GLY A 75 -12.36 -12.42 -4.20
CA GLY A 75 -12.59 -13.83 -4.49
C GLY A 75 -13.24 -14.60 -3.33
N GLU A 76 -13.97 -15.67 -3.63
CA GLU A 76 -14.74 -16.46 -2.66
C GLU A 76 -13.88 -16.94 -1.48
N ILE A 77 -12.70 -17.50 -1.75
CA ILE A 77 -11.79 -18.01 -0.70
C ILE A 77 -11.37 -16.89 0.28
N VAL A 78 -11.12 -15.69 -0.23
CA VAL A 78 -10.74 -14.54 0.60
C VAL A 78 -11.94 -14.02 1.39
N ARG A 79 -13.14 -13.97 0.79
CA ARG A 79 -14.38 -13.61 1.50
C ARG A 79 -14.66 -14.54 2.66
N ASP A 80 -14.51 -15.86 2.47
CA ASP A 80 -14.70 -16.87 3.52
C ASP A 80 -13.66 -16.68 4.63
N SER A 81 -12.41 -16.42 4.26
CA SER A 81 -11.34 -16.15 5.22
C SER A 81 -11.61 -14.89 6.05
N VAL A 82 -11.98 -13.78 5.39
CA VAL A 82 -12.34 -12.52 6.06
C VAL A 82 -13.54 -12.70 6.97
N THR A 83 -14.58 -13.39 6.49
CA THR A 83 -15.77 -13.69 7.29
C THR A 83 -15.42 -14.56 8.51
N GLY A 84 -14.57 -15.58 8.32
CA GLY A 84 -14.11 -16.45 9.38
C GLY A 84 -13.27 -15.74 10.45
N LEU A 85 -12.43 -14.79 10.05
CA LEU A 85 -11.65 -13.95 10.96
C LEU A 85 -12.56 -13.01 11.75
N LEU A 86 -13.48 -12.31 11.07
CA LEU A 86 -14.33 -11.31 11.71
C LEU A 86 -15.41 -11.89 12.63
N ASN A 87 -15.88 -13.11 12.35
CA ASN A 87 -16.86 -13.80 13.21
C ASN A 87 -16.21 -14.69 14.29
N GLY A 88 -14.87 -14.81 14.30
CA GLY A 88 -14.11 -15.56 15.28
C GLY A 88 -14.05 -17.09 15.03
N SER A 89 -14.53 -17.58 13.89
CA SER A 89 -14.39 -19.00 13.52
C SER A 89 -12.96 -19.35 13.09
N HIS A 90 -12.22 -18.38 12.58
CA HIS A 90 -10.78 -18.48 12.35
C HIS A 90 -10.02 -17.78 13.49
N ARG A 91 -9.08 -18.51 14.10
CA ARG A 91 -8.29 -17.97 15.22
C ARG A 91 -7.23 -17.02 14.69
N SER A 92 -7.17 -15.80 15.23
CA SER A 92 -6.16 -14.78 14.96
C SER A 92 -5.94 -13.95 16.22
N ASP A 93 -4.73 -13.41 16.36
CA ASP A 93 -4.39 -12.42 17.40
C ASP A 93 -4.81 -11.01 16.99
N ASP A 94 -4.94 -10.74 15.68
CA ASP A 94 -5.42 -9.48 15.10
C ASP A 94 -6.40 -9.74 13.93
N PRO A 95 -7.63 -10.20 14.21
CA PRO A 95 -8.56 -10.55 13.14
C PRO A 95 -8.97 -9.37 12.26
N GLN A 96 -8.96 -8.14 12.78
CA GLN A 96 -9.30 -6.95 11.99
C GLN A 96 -8.17 -6.54 11.06
N GLY A 97 -6.92 -6.53 11.57
CA GLY A 97 -5.75 -6.22 10.75
C GLY A 97 -5.54 -7.26 9.66
N GLU A 98 -5.67 -8.55 9.96
CA GLU A 98 -5.57 -9.62 8.97
C GLU A 98 -6.69 -9.53 7.91
N SER A 99 -7.93 -9.29 8.33
CA SER A 99 -9.05 -9.11 7.40
C SER A 99 -8.81 -7.92 6.47
N TYR A 100 -8.36 -6.79 7.03
CA TYR A 100 -8.08 -5.61 6.23
C TYR A 100 -6.92 -5.84 5.25
N ALA A 101 -5.86 -6.53 5.67
CA ALA A 101 -4.74 -6.87 4.81
C ALA A 101 -5.17 -7.74 3.60
N LEU A 102 -6.03 -8.73 3.83
CA LEU A 102 -6.60 -9.57 2.77
C LEU A 102 -7.46 -8.74 1.80
N LEU A 103 -8.33 -7.90 2.31
CA LEU A 103 -9.17 -7.02 1.49
C LEU A 103 -8.33 -6.05 0.66
N LEU A 104 -7.36 -5.37 1.28
CA LEU A 104 -6.48 -4.42 0.61
C LEU A 104 -5.70 -5.09 -0.54
N ALA A 105 -5.20 -6.32 -0.33
CA ALA A 105 -4.52 -7.08 -1.38
C ALA A 105 -5.45 -7.37 -2.57
N GLU A 106 -6.70 -7.78 -2.34
CA GLU A 106 -7.67 -8.03 -3.41
C GLU A 106 -8.00 -6.75 -4.21
N TYR A 107 -8.20 -5.61 -3.53
CA TYR A 107 -8.40 -4.33 -4.20
C TYR A 107 -7.18 -3.91 -5.02
N CYS A 108 -5.96 -4.10 -4.53
CA CYS A 108 -4.75 -3.88 -5.32
C CYS A 108 -4.69 -4.78 -6.57
N ARG A 109 -5.03 -6.06 -6.45
CA ARG A 109 -5.11 -7.00 -7.59
C ARG A 109 -6.19 -6.60 -8.59
N HIS A 110 -7.34 -6.15 -8.12
CA HIS A 110 -8.41 -5.65 -8.98
C HIS A 110 -7.92 -4.48 -9.83
N TRP A 111 -7.25 -3.50 -9.22
CA TRP A 111 -6.73 -2.31 -9.91
C TRP A 111 -5.49 -2.57 -10.77
N ASN A 112 -4.78 -3.70 -10.60
CA ASN A 112 -3.71 -4.10 -11.51
C ASN A 112 -4.16 -4.16 -12.97
N ARG A 113 -5.41 -4.50 -13.25
CA ARG A 113 -5.95 -4.58 -14.61
C ARG A 113 -5.92 -3.24 -15.34
N ALA A 114 -6.19 -2.16 -14.61
CA ALA A 114 -6.22 -0.79 -15.15
C ALA A 114 -4.85 -0.09 -15.03
N MET A 115 -4.11 -0.37 -13.95
CA MET A 115 -2.86 0.32 -13.63
C MET A 115 -1.76 -0.69 -13.25
N PRO A 116 -1.27 -1.52 -14.19
CA PRO A 116 -0.28 -2.56 -13.91
C PRO A 116 1.10 -2.00 -13.50
N PHE A 117 1.36 -0.72 -13.74
CA PHE A 117 2.57 -0.04 -13.32
C PHE A 117 2.54 0.42 -11.84
N MET A 118 1.34 0.54 -11.25
CA MET A 118 1.13 0.98 -9.87
C MET A 118 0.84 -0.21 -8.94
N PHE A 119 0.05 -1.16 -9.41
CA PHE A 119 -0.39 -2.31 -8.65
C PHE A 119 0.22 -3.58 -9.27
N GLU A 120 0.86 -4.41 -8.46
CA GLU A 120 1.53 -5.61 -8.94
C GLU A 120 0.56 -6.80 -9.08
N ARG A 121 1.03 -7.82 -9.80
CA ARG A 121 0.25 -9.04 -10.02
C ARG A 121 0.17 -9.87 -8.75
N GLN A 122 -0.84 -10.72 -8.68
CA GLN A 122 -0.97 -11.74 -7.64
C GLN A 122 0.31 -12.56 -7.47
N GLY A 123 0.72 -12.76 -6.20
CA GLY A 123 1.90 -13.56 -5.86
C GLY A 123 3.21 -12.80 -5.93
N ASP A 124 3.20 -11.49 -6.13
CA ASP A 124 4.41 -10.69 -5.96
C ASP A 124 4.85 -10.68 -4.48
N PHE A 125 6.16 -10.69 -4.26
CA PHE A 125 6.72 -10.74 -2.91
C PHE A 125 6.41 -9.48 -2.07
N THR A 126 6.02 -8.38 -2.70
CA THR A 126 5.61 -7.16 -2.00
C THR A 126 4.32 -7.34 -1.21
N GLU A 127 3.44 -8.27 -1.63
CA GLU A 127 2.25 -8.62 -0.85
C GLU A 127 2.60 -9.28 0.49
N LEU A 128 3.68 -10.08 0.53
CA LEU A 128 4.17 -10.75 1.75
C LEU A 128 4.75 -9.77 2.78
N LEU A 129 5.12 -8.58 2.33
CA LEU A 129 5.75 -7.54 3.13
C LEU A 129 4.83 -6.31 3.26
N MET A 130 3.53 -6.55 3.33
CA MET A 130 2.57 -5.48 3.64
C MET A 130 2.92 -4.82 4.98
N PRO A 131 2.85 -3.48 5.09
CA PRO A 131 3.11 -2.81 6.35
C PRO A 131 2.25 -3.37 7.48
N ALA A 132 2.85 -3.62 8.64
CA ALA A 132 2.12 -3.99 9.83
C ALA A 132 1.35 -2.78 10.39
N ASN A 133 0.34 -3.05 11.22
CA ASN A 133 -0.40 -2.03 11.97
C ASN A 133 -1.05 -0.93 11.10
N LEU A 134 -1.54 -1.28 9.91
CA LEU A 134 -2.20 -0.34 9.00
C LEU A 134 -3.42 0.37 9.63
N LEU A 135 -4.07 -0.28 10.60
CA LEU A 135 -5.23 0.27 11.32
C LEU A 135 -4.85 1.10 12.55
N ALA A 136 -3.57 1.21 12.90
CA ALA A 136 -3.13 2.02 14.04
C ALA A 136 -3.28 3.53 13.75
N ASP A 137 -3.48 4.33 14.80
CA ASP A 137 -3.71 5.78 14.68
C ASP A 137 -2.53 6.52 14.03
N ASP A 138 -1.29 6.03 14.24
CA ASP A 138 -0.07 6.60 13.68
C ASP A 138 0.40 5.90 12.39
N SER A 139 -0.43 5.03 11.81
CA SER A 139 -0.12 4.30 10.58
C SER A 139 0.08 5.23 9.38
N VAL A 140 0.80 4.71 8.37
CA VAL A 140 0.96 5.39 7.08
C VAL A 140 -0.39 5.68 6.42
N LEU A 141 -1.37 4.82 6.63
CA LEU A 141 -2.71 4.95 6.09
C LEU A 141 -3.44 6.15 6.71
N ASN A 142 -3.46 6.27 8.03
CA ASN A 142 -4.06 7.40 8.72
C ASN A 142 -3.32 8.71 8.43
N ARG A 143 -2.00 8.69 8.34
CA ARG A 143 -1.21 9.87 7.94
C ARG A 143 -1.53 10.30 6.51
N ALA A 144 -1.65 9.36 5.56
CA ALA A 144 -2.04 9.66 4.19
C ALA A 144 -3.44 10.27 4.14
N ALA A 145 -4.42 9.71 4.85
CA ALA A 145 -5.79 10.23 4.90
C ALA A 145 -5.86 11.65 5.48
N ASN A 146 -5.04 11.95 6.50
CA ASN A 146 -5.00 13.27 7.12
C ASN A 146 -4.34 14.34 6.24
N VAL A 147 -3.32 13.99 5.47
CA VAL A 147 -2.60 14.92 4.58
C VAL A 147 -3.35 15.08 3.25
N LEU A 148 -3.76 13.97 2.65
CA LEU A 148 -4.49 13.94 1.40
C LEU A 148 -6.00 14.04 1.67
N THR A 149 -6.43 15.21 2.13
CA THR A 149 -7.86 15.49 2.31
C THR A 149 -8.60 15.49 0.97
N GLU A 150 -9.91 15.37 0.97
CA GLU A 150 -10.74 15.44 -0.25
C GLU A 150 -10.46 16.72 -1.04
N THR A 151 -10.32 17.86 -0.35
CA THR A 151 -10.00 19.14 -1.00
C THR A 151 -8.64 19.14 -1.67
N VAL A 152 -7.62 18.54 -1.02
CA VAL A 152 -6.26 18.42 -1.58
C VAL A 152 -6.27 17.49 -2.79
N CYS A 153 -7.02 16.41 -2.75
CA CYS A 153 -7.13 15.44 -3.85
C CYS A 153 -7.95 15.93 -5.05
N GLN A 154 -8.62 17.08 -4.98
CA GLN A 154 -9.23 17.71 -6.14
C GLN A 154 -8.19 18.25 -7.13
N ASP A 155 -6.97 18.54 -6.65
CA ASP A 155 -5.87 18.97 -7.48
C ASP A 155 -5.01 17.77 -7.90
N VAL A 156 -5.06 17.44 -9.19
CA VAL A 156 -4.29 16.32 -9.76
C VAL A 156 -2.77 16.54 -9.71
N GLU A 157 -2.31 17.80 -9.56
CA GLU A 157 -0.89 18.13 -9.45
C GLU A 157 -0.27 17.60 -8.14
N VAL A 158 -1.08 17.38 -7.10
CA VAL A 158 -0.62 16.83 -5.81
C VAL A 158 0.11 15.51 -5.98
N ILE A 159 -0.41 14.62 -6.81
CA ILE A 159 0.25 13.34 -7.12
C ILE A 159 1.57 13.58 -7.83
N GLY A 160 1.62 14.53 -8.75
CA GLY A 160 2.84 14.92 -9.45
C GLY A 160 3.91 15.46 -8.49
N TRP A 161 3.53 16.29 -7.52
CA TRP A 161 4.44 16.83 -6.51
C TRP A 161 4.98 15.76 -5.58
N LEU A 162 4.15 14.86 -5.06
CA LEU A 162 4.57 13.73 -4.24
C LEU A 162 5.61 12.85 -4.98
N TYR A 163 5.38 12.62 -6.27
CA TYR A 163 6.30 11.88 -7.12
C TYR A 163 7.60 12.63 -7.37
N GLN A 164 7.54 13.96 -7.58
CA GLN A 164 8.74 14.79 -7.78
C GLN A 164 9.63 14.85 -6.53
N PHE A 165 9.05 14.95 -5.34
CA PHE A 165 9.81 14.89 -4.08
C PHE A 165 10.60 13.60 -3.96
N TYR A 166 9.94 12.48 -4.22
CA TYR A 166 10.59 11.17 -4.16
C TYR A 166 11.72 11.00 -5.20
N ILE A 167 11.49 11.40 -6.45
CA ILE A 167 12.53 11.35 -7.49
C ILE A 167 13.70 12.26 -7.12
N SER A 168 13.45 13.41 -6.50
CA SER A 168 14.49 14.33 -6.05
C SER A 168 15.42 13.67 -5.03
N GLU A 169 14.88 13.03 -4.00
CA GLU A 169 15.69 12.29 -3.01
C GLU A 169 16.50 11.15 -3.65
N ARG A 170 15.88 10.38 -4.53
CA ARG A 170 16.55 9.29 -5.27
C ARG A 170 17.63 9.79 -6.23
N LYS A 171 17.45 10.96 -6.86
CA LYS A 171 18.48 11.58 -7.70
C LYS A 171 19.74 11.86 -6.88
N ASP A 172 19.60 12.42 -5.70
CA ASP A 172 20.73 12.76 -4.84
C ASP A 172 21.51 11.51 -4.40
N GLU A 173 20.83 10.39 -4.11
CA GLU A 173 21.46 9.10 -3.83
C GLU A 173 22.25 8.57 -5.05
N VAL A 174 21.64 8.58 -6.24
CA VAL A 174 22.26 8.12 -7.48
C VAL A 174 23.47 9.00 -7.84
N PHE A 175 23.31 10.33 -7.79
CA PHE A 175 24.42 11.25 -8.09
C PHE A 175 25.56 11.17 -7.07
N SER A 176 25.24 10.93 -5.79
CA SER A 176 26.28 10.70 -4.76
C SER A 176 27.04 9.39 -4.99
N GLY A 177 26.36 8.34 -5.48
CA GLY A 177 26.95 7.07 -5.89
C GLY A 177 27.89 7.23 -7.11
N PHE A 178 27.47 7.98 -8.11
CA PHE A 178 28.32 8.27 -9.28
C PHE A 178 29.58 9.07 -8.91
N LYS A 179 29.49 10.06 -8.03
CA LYS A 179 30.64 10.83 -7.56
C LYS A 179 31.65 9.97 -6.76
N LYS A 180 31.16 8.96 -6.01
CA LYS A 180 32.06 8.02 -5.30
C LYS A 180 32.79 7.10 -6.27
N ASN A 181 32.12 6.60 -7.31
CA ASN A 181 32.74 5.72 -8.30
C ASN A 181 33.74 6.47 -9.22
N LEU A 182 33.51 7.73 -9.53
CA LEU A 182 34.46 8.55 -10.28
C LEU A 182 35.75 8.86 -9.49
N LYS A 183 35.68 8.94 -8.15
CA LYS A 183 36.87 9.11 -7.30
C LYS A 183 37.66 7.81 -7.10
N ALA A 184 37.02 6.65 -7.15
CA ALA A 184 37.69 5.36 -7.02
C ALA A 184 38.36 4.87 -8.30
N GLY A 185 38.14 5.50 -9.42
CA GLY A 185 38.80 5.19 -10.72
C GLY A 185 39.85 6.21 -11.16
N ALA A 186 40.26 7.12 -10.26
CA ALA A 186 41.25 8.17 -10.53
C ALA A 186 42.59 8.01 -9.73
N ASP A 187 42.74 6.88 -9.02
CA ASP A 187 44.00 6.42 -8.38
C ASP A 187 44.56 5.20 -9.21
#